data_00aab86b7cde956254bde29762679d35
#
_entry.id   00aab86b7cde956254bde29762679d35
#
_cell.length_a   1.000
_cell.length_b   1.000
_cell.length_c   1.000
_cell.angle_alpha   90.00
_cell.angle_beta   90.00
_cell.angle_gamma   90.00
#
_symmetry.space_group_name_H-M   'P 1'
#
loop_
_entity.id
_entity.type
_entity.pdbx_description
1 polymer ?
#
loop_
_entity_poly.entity_id
_entity_poly.type
_entity_poly.pdbx_seq_one_letter_code
_entity_poly.pdbx_strand_id
1 'polypeptide(L)'
;EKIYGAAVTDSSLHGRLFRGTKRLLGDEDVRRLMVFDHPFRLVALITPLLLRIRQSIEADVGSVSGANLGYPVNFEGRDAFSNQLALSRLGEAFGYAGVKEQHFYPEPIAAAVSFLHSNADAQGETLLCLDFGGGTLDFCVLRRQGQSFSVVATHGIGLGGDHLDQILFRELLFPELGKGEVWRRRGFDREIETRFPFEEFEDLLVNWAVTYTLNQNRYTTPVLERIATGGPGTQKFERLRDVIQHNLSYLIFARIKTLKAALSTQSTATLDVPEIDLQIDLTRHDFEQMIAQPLQRVAEALDETVRKAGLRHDDIDIVLGTGGSSLIPAVKGLLEERFAGRVVEHDPFTSVAAGLAIANYRGLRFKQP
;
A
#
# COMPACT_ATOMS: atom_id res chain seq x y z
N GLU A 1 19.20 -10.01 -14.85
CA GLU A 1 17.87 -10.22 -15.43
C GLU A 1 16.83 -9.43 -14.62
N LYS A 2 15.76 -8.95 -15.27
CA LYS A 2 14.66 -8.22 -14.65
C LYS A 2 13.41 -9.10 -14.70
N ILE A 3 12.79 -9.34 -13.54
CA ILE A 3 11.63 -10.22 -13.40
C ILE A 3 10.45 -9.39 -12.91
N TYR A 4 9.27 -9.63 -13.44
CA TYR A 4 8.05 -8.87 -13.16
C TYR A 4 6.89 -9.80 -12.83
N GLY A 5 5.94 -9.28 -12.03
CA GLY A 5 4.69 -9.98 -11.73
C GLY A 5 4.85 -11.18 -10.81
N ALA A 6 4.09 -12.25 -11.05
CA ALA A 6 4.06 -13.43 -10.19
C ALA A 6 5.41 -14.15 -10.05
N ALA A 7 6.28 -14.07 -11.06
CA ALA A 7 7.62 -14.69 -11.01
C ALA A 7 8.53 -14.07 -9.92
N VAL A 8 8.19 -12.88 -9.41
CA VAL A 8 8.91 -12.23 -8.30
C VAL A 8 8.77 -12.99 -6.99
N THR A 9 7.74 -13.83 -6.84
CA THR A 9 7.49 -14.64 -5.65
C THR A 9 8.28 -15.94 -5.62
N ASP A 10 9.01 -16.27 -6.69
CA ASP A 10 9.85 -17.46 -6.75
C ASP A 10 11.05 -17.31 -5.82
N SER A 11 11.01 -18.01 -4.67
CA SER A 11 12.06 -17.99 -3.64
C SER A 11 13.38 -18.63 -4.10
N SER A 12 13.38 -19.36 -5.22
CA SER A 12 14.61 -19.93 -5.81
C SER A 12 15.45 -18.88 -6.55
N LEU A 13 14.87 -17.73 -6.86
CA LEU A 13 15.55 -16.67 -7.58
C LEU A 13 16.38 -15.78 -6.64
N HIS A 14 17.67 -15.73 -6.87
CA HIS A 14 18.55 -14.78 -6.18
C HIS A 14 18.38 -13.40 -6.83
N GLY A 15 17.75 -12.47 -6.07
CA GLY A 15 17.47 -11.14 -6.59
C GLY A 15 17.17 -10.13 -5.50
N ARG A 16 17.06 -8.86 -5.89
CA ARG A 16 16.57 -7.79 -5.04
C ARG A 16 15.18 -7.36 -5.49
N LEU A 17 14.22 -7.48 -4.59
CA LEU A 17 12.84 -7.10 -4.83
C LEU A 17 12.67 -5.58 -4.64
N PHE A 18 12.03 -4.92 -5.62
CA PHE A 18 11.59 -3.53 -5.53
C PHE A 18 10.08 -3.47 -5.63
N ARG A 19 9.46 -2.85 -4.64
CA ARG A 19 8.03 -2.61 -4.59
C ARG A 19 7.76 -1.24 -3.96
N GLY A 20 6.62 -0.62 -4.34
CA GLY A 20 6.23 0.65 -3.73
C GLY A 20 7.17 1.81 -4.06
N THR A 21 7.93 1.74 -5.17
CA THR A 21 8.86 2.78 -5.59
C THR A 21 8.19 4.13 -5.82
N LYS A 22 6.86 4.16 -6.06
CA LYS A 22 6.04 5.38 -6.15
C LYS A 22 6.19 6.25 -4.89
N ARG A 23 6.31 5.65 -3.71
CA ARG A 23 6.49 6.34 -2.43
C ARG A 23 7.79 7.13 -2.33
N LEU A 24 8.83 6.67 -3.03
CA LEU A 24 10.16 7.27 -2.98
C LEU A 24 10.33 8.42 -3.98
N LEU A 25 9.35 8.63 -4.88
CA LEU A 25 9.47 9.62 -5.95
C LEU A 25 9.65 11.06 -5.43
N GLY A 26 8.94 11.43 -4.37
CA GLY A 26 9.02 12.75 -3.76
C GLY A 26 10.11 12.89 -2.70
N ASP A 27 10.87 11.84 -2.40
CA ASP A 27 11.88 11.85 -1.36
C ASP A 27 13.19 12.43 -1.87
N GLU A 28 13.60 13.58 -1.34
CA GLU A 28 14.85 14.27 -1.71
C GLU A 28 16.10 13.50 -1.30
N ASP A 29 16.02 12.79 -0.19
CA ASP A 29 17.14 12.01 0.35
C ASP A 29 17.38 10.75 -0.47
N VAL A 30 16.34 10.26 -1.15
CA VAL A 30 16.43 9.10 -2.04
C VAL A 30 16.83 9.53 -3.44
N ARG A 31 18.11 9.77 -3.63
CA ARG A 31 18.68 10.06 -4.98
C ARG A 31 19.04 8.80 -5.72
N ARG A 32 19.54 7.80 -5.03
CA ARG A 32 19.97 6.51 -5.58
C ARG A 32 19.61 5.38 -4.61
N LEU A 33 19.29 4.23 -5.15
CA LEU A 33 19.10 3.00 -4.40
C LEU A 33 20.20 2.01 -4.77
N MET A 34 20.74 1.32 -3.78
CA MET A 34 21.73 0.27 -4.00
C MET A 34 21.05 -1.00 -4.48
N VAL A 35 21.48 -1.49 -5.63
CA VAL A 35 21.10 -2.81 -6.14
C VAL A 35 22.37 -3.65 -6.08
N PHE A 36 22.47 -4.50 -5.06
CA PHE A 36 23.72 -5.11 -4.64
C PHE A 36 24.76 -4.00 -4.38
N ASP A 37 25.90 -4.03 -5.04
CA ASP A 37 27.00 -3.06 -4.86
C ASP A 37 26.95 -1.88 -5.85
N HIS A 38 25.87 -1.74 -6.62
CA HIS A 38 25.73 -0.70 -7.64
C HIS A 38 24.63 0.33 -7.29
N PRO A 39 24.96 1.64 -7.33
CA PRO A 39 23.98 2.70 -7.09
C PRO A 39 23.15 2.97 -8.36
N PHE A 40 21.83 2.82 -8.28
CA PHE A 40 20.91 3.13 -9.37
C PHE A 40 20.08 4.37 -9.02
N ARG A 41 19.87 5.26 -9.99
CA ARG A 41 18.87 6.33 -9.85
C ARG A 41 17.47 5.69 -9.76
N LEU A 42 16.58 6.27 -8.94
CA LEU A 42 15.22 5.78 -8.79
C LEU A 42 14.48 5.68 -10.15
N VAL A 43 14.65 6.69 -11.01
CA VAL A 43 14.12 6.71 -12.38
C VAL A 43 14.58 5.49 -13.19
N ALA A 44 15.84 5.08 -13.08
CA ALA A 44 16.37 3.92 -13.78
C ALA A 44 15.77 2.58 -13.30
N LEU A 45 15.26 2.52 -12.09
CA LEU A 45 14.56 1.34 -11.56
C LEU A 45 13.09 1.29 -11.99
N ILE A 46 12.45 2.44 -12.18
CA ILE A 46 11.04 2.55 -12.58
C ILE A 46 10.88 2.40 -14.10
N THR A 47 11.75 3.00 -14.88
CA THR A 47 11.68 3.00 -16.36
C THR A 47 11.44 1.62 -16.98
N PRO A 48 12.12 0.52 -16.55
CA PRO A 48 11.87 -0.79 -17.14
C PRO A 48 10.46 -1.33 -16.94
N LEU A 49 9.82 -1.01 -15.80
CA LEU A 49 8.43 -1.35 -15.55
C LEU A 49 7.50 -0.61 -16.52
N LEU A 50 7.70 0.71 -16.67
CA LEU A 50 6.91 1.54 -17.57
C LEU A 50 7.10 1.12 -19.04
N LEU A 51 8.33 0.78 -19.43
CA LEU A 51 8.62 0.26 -20.75
C LEU A 51 7.88 -1.06 -21.01
N ARG A 52 7.85 -1.97 -20.03
CA ARG A 52 7.11 -3.23 -20.14
C ARG A 52 5.61 -3.01 -20.28
N ILE A 53 5.04 -2.08 -19.48
CA ILE A 53 3.62 -1.70 -19.59
C ILE A 53 3.33 -1.13 -20.97
N ARG A 54 4.14 -0.18 -21.46
CA ARG A 54 3.99 0.39 -22.80
C ARG A 54 4.03 -0.70 -23.88
N GLN A 55 5.02 -1.58 -23.85
CA GLN A 55 5.15 -2.69 -24.82
C GLN A 55 3.92 -3.62 -24.83
N SER A 56 3.35 -3.90 -23.65
CA SER A 56 2.12 -4.68 -23.57
C SER A 56 0.93 -3.96 -24.21
N ILE A 57 0.80 -2.65 -23.99
CA ILE A 57 -0.26 -1.84 -24.59
C ILE A 57 -0.06 -1.77 -26.13
N GLU A 58 1.16 -1.54 -26.59
CA GLU A 58 1.49 -1.45 -28.01
C GLU A 58 1.22 -2.75 -28.78
N ALA A 59 1.29 -3.89 -28.11
CA ALA A 59 0.93 -5.18 -28.71
C ALA A 59 -0.57 -5.26 -29.08
N ASP A 60 -1.42 -4.55 -28.33
CA ASP A 60 -2.88 -4.59 -28.54
C ASP A 60 -3.37 -3.43 -29.43
N VAL A 61 -2.81 -2.22 -29.24
CA VAL A 61 -3.36 -0.99 -29.86
C VAL A 61 -2.42 -0.31 -30.86
N GLY A 62 -1.21 -0.85 -31.07
CA GLY A 62 -0.19 -0.24 -31.92
C GLY A 62 0.65 0.82 -31.18
N SER A 63 1.40 1.63 -31.93
CA SER A 63 2.40 2.57 -31.37
C SER A 63 1.76 3.63 -30.47
N VAL A 64 2.34 3.80 -29.28
CA VAL A 64 1.93 4.80 -28.28
C VAL A 64 3.02 5.86 -28.12
N SER A 65 2.76 7.09 -28.58
CA SER A 65 3.67 8.23 -28.43
C SER A 65 3.31 9.17 -27.29
N GLY A 66 2.04 9.16 -26.85
CA GLY A 66 1.51 10.02 -25.80
C GLY A 66 0.55 9.31 -24.87
N ALA A 67 0.41 9.83 -23.65
CA ALA A 67 -0.49 9.29 -22.66
C ALA A 67 -0.96 10.33 -21.65
N ASN A 68 -2.17 10.14 -21.13
CA ASN A 68 -2.60 10.74 -19.87
C ASN A 68 -2.03 9.91 -18.72
N LEU A 69 -1.36 10.58 -17.79
CA LEU A 69 -0.63 9.97 -16.68
C LEU A 69 -1.29 10.38 -15.36
N GLY A 70 -1.79 9.39 -14.61
CA GLY A 70 -2.35 9.63 -13.29
C GLY A 70 -1.26 9.93 -12.27
N TYR A 71 -1.54 10.90 -11.39
CA TYR A 71 -0.71 11.16 -10.22
C TYR A 71 -1.57 11.42 -8.99
N PRO A 72 -1.12 11.03 -7.79
CA PRO A 72 -1.83 11.32 -6.55
C PRO A 72 -1.79 12.83 -6.29
N VAL A 73 -2.79 13.37 -5.62
CA VAL A 73 -2.81 14.81 -5.29
C VAL A 73 -1.68 15.18 -4.35
N ASN A 74 -1.32 14.24 -3.47
CA ASN A 74 -0.15 14.34 -2.61
C ASN A 74 0.68 13.06 -2.69
N PHE A 75 1.97 13.17 -3.00
CA PHE A 75 2.90 12.06 -2.86
C PHE A 75 3.26 11.91 -1.38
N GLU A 76 2.68 10.88 -0.72
CA GLU A 76 2.92 10.51 0.69
C GLU A 76 2.68 11.64 1.72
N GLY A 77 1.68 12.50 1.50
CA GLY A 77 1.34 13.59 2.42
C GLY A 77 2.44 14.65 2.58
N ARG A 78 3.39 14.72 1.63
CA ARG A 78 4.50 15.66 1.62
C ARG A 78 4.10 17.02 1.05
N ASP A 79 5.02 17.96 1.11
CA ASP A 79 4.81 19.34 0.67
C ASP A 79 4.78 19.49 -0.87
N ALA A 80 4.49 20.71 -1.32
CA ALA A 80 4.42 21.03 -2.75
C ALA A 80 5.74 20.78 -3.50
N PHE A 81 6.90 20.95 -2.84
CA PHE A 81 8.21 20.71 -3.44
C PHE A 81 8.42 19.21 -3.71
N SER A 82 8.11 18.36 -2.75
CA SER A 82 8.16 16.89 -2.89
C SER A 82 7.25 16.41 -4.01
N ASN A 83 6.07 17.03 -4.18
CA ASN A 83 5.16 16.71 -5.28
C ASN A 83 5.76 17.08 -6.65
N GLN A 84 6.40 18.25 -6.79
CA GLN A 84 7.07 18.64 -8.04
C GLN A 84 8.24 17.72 -8.38
N LEU A 85 9.04 17.36 -7.38
CA LEU A 85 10.14 16.41 -7.56
C LEU A 85 9.63 15.05 -8.03
N ALA A 86 8.56 14.56 -7.42
CA ALA A 86 7.94 13.28 -7.81
C ALA A 86 7.41 13.30 -9.25
N LEU A 87 6.70 14.36 -9.63
CA LEU A 87 6.21 14.54 -11.00
C LEU A 87 7.35 14.64 -12.01
N SER A 88 8.43 15.37 -11.69
CA SER A 88 9.62 15.48 -12.54
C SER A 88 10.27 14.11 -12.76
N ARG A 89 10.48 13.33 -11.68
CA ARG A 89 11.05 11.98 -11.77
C ARG A 89 10.16 11.00 -12.54
N LEU A 90 8.85 11.11 -12.34
CA LEU A 90 7.87 10.28 -13.05
C LEU A 90 7.86 10.60 -14.54
N GLY A 91 7.84 11.88 -14.90
CA GLY A 91 7.92 12.34 -16.30
C GLY A 91 9.22 11.92 -16.98
N GLU A 92 10.35 12.02 -16.27
CA GLU A 92 11.64 11.52 -16.78
C GLU A 92 11.59 10.01 -17.05
N ALA A 93 10.99 9.22 -16.14
CA ALA A 93 10.87 7.77 -16.30
C ALA A 93 9.98 7.39 -17.49
N PHE A 94 8.84 8.07 -17.67
CA PHE A 94 7.96 7.87 -18.83
C PHE A 94 8.64 8.31 -20.13
N GLY A 95 9.39 9.40 -20.11
CA GLY A 95 10.18 9.85 -21.26
C GLY A 95 11.20 8.80 -21.70
N TYR A 96 11.95 8.20 -20.77
CA TYR A 96 12.87 7.09 -21.07
C TYR A 96 12.13 5.82 -21.51
N ALA A 97 10.90 5.61 -21.05
CA ALA A 97 10.06 4.53 -21.55
C ALA A 97 9.46 4.83 -22.96
N GLY A 98 9.73 6.02 -23.53
CA GLY A 98 9.34 6.39 -24.88
C GLY A 98 7.99 7.09 -25.00
N VAL A 99 7.35 7.47 -23.89
CA VAL A 99 6.13 8.30 -23.88
C VAL A 99 6.58 9.77 -23.96
N LYS A 100 6.48 10.36 -25.16
CA LYS A 100 6.98 11.72 -25.42
C LYS A 100 5.96 12.80 -25.07
N GLU A 101 4.70 12.56 -25.40
CA GLU A 101 3.59 13.48 -25.09
C GLU A 101 2.95 13.05 -23.77
N GLN A 102 3.18 13.83 -22.71
CA GLN A 102 2.76 13.50 -21.35
C GLN A 102 1.76 14.54 -20.85
N HIS A 103 0.58 14.08 -20.44
CA HIS A 103 -0.42 14.90 -19.80
C HIS A 103 -0.71 14.36 -18.41
N PHE A 104 -0.25 15.08 -17.40
CA PHE A 104 -0.46 14.69 -16.00
C PHE A 104 -1.87 15.05 -15.54
N TYR A 105 -2.52 14.08 -14.90
CA TYR A 105 -3.91 14.18 -14.48
C TYR A 105 -4.08 13.71 -13.03
N PRO A 106 -4.72 14.51 -12.15
CA PRO A 106 -4.96 14.07 -10.77
C PRO A 106 -5.84 12.81 -10.71
N GLU A 107 -5.38 11.78 -10.02
CA GLU A 107 -6.09 10.49 -9.89
C GLU A 107 -7.53 10.66 -9.37
N PRO A 108 -7.84 11.51 -8.35
CA PRO A 108 -9.22 11.71 -7.90
C PRO A 108 -10.13 12.31 -8.96
N ILE A 109 -9.61 13.21 -9.80
CA ILE A 109 -10.40 13.79 -10.92
C ILE A 109 -10.67 12.71 -11.97
N ALA A 110 -9.67 11.87 -12.27
CA ALA A 110 -9.87 10.74 -13.18
C ALA A 110 -10.97 9.80 -12.67
N ALA A 111 -10.95 9.45 -11.38
CA ALA A 111 -11.99 8.63 -10.77
C ALA A 111 -13.38 9.27 -10.89
N ALA A 112 -13.49 10.57 -10.62
CA ALA A 112 -14.75 11.32 -10.78
C ALA A 112 -15.23 11.35 -12.24
N VAL A 113 -14.33 11.53 -13.21
CA VAL A 113 -14.64 11.47 -14.65
C VAL A 113 -15.17 10.10 -15.03
N SER A 114 -14.56 9.02 -14.55
CA SER A 114 -15.02 7.65 -14.78
C SER A 114 -16.42 7.42 -14.21
N PHE A 115 -16.63 7.82 -12.96
CA PHE A 115 -17.92 7.69 -12.28
C PHE A 115 -19.04 8.41 -13.05
N LEU A 116 -18.85 9.68 -13.40
CA LEU A 116 -19.84 10.48 -14.09
C LEU A 116 -20.07 10.04 -15.55
N HIS A 117 -19.09 9.38 -16.17
CA HIS A 117 -19.29 8.77 -17.47
C HIS A 117 -20.26 7.58 -17.40
N SER A 118 -20.14 6.78 -16.37
CA SER A 118 -21.01 5.62 -16.13
C SER A 118 -22.36 5.99 -15.53
N ASN A 119 -22.46 7.17 -14.90
CA ASN A 119 -23.65 7.67 -14.20
C ASN A 119 -23.99 9.07 -14.69
N ALA A 120 -24.41 9.19 -15.96
CA ALA A 120 -24.65 10.48 -16.62
C ALA A 120 -25.72 11.33 -15.91
N ASP A 121 -26.68 10.69 -15.25
CA ASP A 121 -27.80 11.33 -14.53
C ASP A 121 -27.43 11.69 -13.07
N ALA A 122 -26.19 11.36 -12.62
CA ALA A 122 -25.77 11.70 -11.27
C ALA A 122 -25.79 13.22 -11.05
N GLN A 123 -26.60 13.63 -10.07
CA GLN A 123 -26.68 15.02 -9.63
C GLN A 123 -25.67 15.23 -8.52
N GLY A 124 -25.08 16.41 -8.45
CA GLY A 124 -24.15 16.80 -7.40
C GLY A 124 -23.01 17.65 -7.95
N GLU A 125 -22.69 18.69 -7.21
CA GLU A 125 -21.63 19.64 -7.57
C GLU A 125 -20.37 19.44 -6.74
N THR A 126 -20.50 18.91 -5.51
CA THR A 126 -19.40 18.72 -4.56
C THR A 126 -19.13 17.24 -4.33
N LEU A 127 -17.98 16.78 -4.75
CA LEU A 127 -17.56 15.39 -4.61
C LEU A 127 -16.40 15.28 -3.61
N LEU A 128 -16.45 14.27 -2.75
CA LEU A 128 -15.31 13.84 -1.96
C LEU A 128 -14.78 12.53 -2.54
N CYS A 129 -13.55 12.55 -3.02
CA CYS A 129 -12.84 11.34 -3.47
C CYS A 129 -11.91 10.88 -2.38
N LEU A 130 -11.99 9.59 -2.05
CA LEU A 130 -11.10 8.88 -1.14
C LEU A 130 -10.28 7.90 -1.98
N ASP A 131 -8.96 8.01 -1.99
CA ASP A 131 -8.07 6.98 -2.52
C ASP A 131 -7.34 6.29 -1.37
N PHE A 132 -7.78 5.09 -1.03
CA PHE A 132 -7.17 4.27 0.00
C PHE A 132 -6.35 3.16 -0.64
N GLY A 133 -5.17 3.52 -1.10
CA GLY A 133 -4.22 2.66 -1.77
C GLY A 133 -3.43 1.75 -0.84
N GLY A 134 -2.36 1.15 -1.37
CA GLY A 134 -1.45 0.31 -0.58
C GLY A 134 -0.56 1.12 0.36
N GLY A 135 -0.11 2.31 -0.03
CA GLY A 135 0.85 3.13 0.71
C GLY A 135 0.24 4.30 1.47
N THR A 136 -0.70 4.96 0.84
CA THR A 136 -1.26 6.23 1.28
C THR A 136 -2.77 6.17 1.30
N LEU A 137 -3.33 7.10 2.05
CA LEU A 137 -4.72 7.48 2.02
C LEU A 137 -4.79 8.95 1.63
N ASP A 138 -5.41 9.23 0.51
CA ASP A 138 -5.57 10.57 -0.04
C ASP A 138 -7.04 10.94 -0.13
N PHE A 139 -7.38 12.13 0.37
CA PHE A 139 -8.69 12.75 0.25
C PHE A 139 -8.61 13.96 -0.68
N CYS A 140 -9.62 14.13 -1.51
CA CYS A 140 -9.74 15.25 -2.40
C CYS A 140 -11.20 15.71 -2.49
N VAL A 141 -11.45 16.97 -2.14
CA VAL A 141 -12.76 17.61 -2.39
C VAL A 141 -12.71 18.30 -3.75
N LEU A 142 -13.63 17.92 -4.61
CA LEU A 142 -13.78 18.44 -5.95
C LEU A 142 -15.07 19.24 -6.07
N ARG A 143 -15.04 20.33 -6.83
CA ARG A 143 -16.23 21.04 -7.29
C ARG A 143 -16.41 20.85 -8.79
N ARG A 144 -17.58 20.35 -9.17
CA ARG A 144 -17.98 20.17 -10.56
C ARG A 144 -18.61 21.46 -11.10
N GLN A 145 -18.20 21.84 -12.30
CA GLN A 145 -18.81 22.94 -13.06
C GLN A 145 -19.05 22.47 -14.50
N GLY A 146 -20.24 21.97 -14.77
CA GLY A 146 -20.56 21.31 -16.03
C GLY A 146 -19.72 20.04 -16.24
N GLN A 147 -18.82 20.04 -17.22
CA GLN A 147 -17.87 18.93 -17.47
C GLN A 147 -16.46 19.17 -16.87
N SER A 148 -16.27 20.29 -16.20
CA SER A 148 -14.99 20.66 -15.59
C SER A 148 -15.00 20.35 -14.08
N PHE A 149 -13.81 20.13 -13.53
CA PHE A 149 -13.61 19.96 -12.11
C PHE A 149 -12.53 20.91 -11.60
N SER A 150 -12.72 21.43 -10.41
CA SER A 150 -11.70 22.12 -9.65
C SER A 150 -11.43 21.40 -8.33
N VAL A 151 -10.17 21.33 -7.93
CA VAL A 151 -9.76 20.84 -6.62
C VAL A 151 -10.02 21.97 -5.61
N VAL A 152 -10.82 21.68 -4.58
CA VAL A 152 -11.16 22.63 -3.51
C VAL A 152 -10.20 22.45 -2.33
N ALA A 153 -10.00 21.21 -1.91
CA ALA A 153 -9.09 20.87 -0.84
C ALA A 153 -8.53 19.46 -1.03
N THR A 154 -7.35 19.23 -0.48
CA THR A 154 -6.71 17.92 -0.44
C THR A 154 -6.10 17.67 0.93
N HIS A 155 -6.06 16.40 1.33
CA HIS A 155 -5.33 15.96 2.51
C HIS A 155 -4.90 14.51 2.33
N GLY A 156 -3.63 14.23 2.59
CA GLY A 156 -3.07 12.89 2.52
C GLY A 156 -2.39 12.51 3.83
N ILE A 157 -2.46 11.25 4.18
CA ILE A 157 -1.72 10.66 5.29
C ILE A 157 -0.98 9.40 4.85
N GLY A 158 0.21 9.17 5.45
CA GLY A 158 1.02 7.98 5.22
C GLY A 158 0.42 6.72 5.87
N LEU A 159 -0.83 6.42 5.54
CA LEU A 159 -1.56 5.26 6.03
C LEU A 159 -2.18 4.56 4.83
N GLY A 160 -1.70 3.38 4.52
CA GLY A 160 -2.21 2.58 3.40
C GLY A 160 -2.53 1.14 3.81
N GLY A 161 -3.03 0.36 2.86
CA GLY A 161 -3.32 -1.06 3.06
C GLY A 161 -2.12 -1.87 3.51
N ASP A 162 -0.90 -1.49 3.09
CA ASP A 162 0.34 -2.14 3.52
C ASP A 162 0.63 -1.89 5.02
N HIS A 163 0.20 -0.75 5.57
CA HIS A 163 0.29 -0.49 7.01
C HIS A 163 -0.67 -1.40 7.81
N LEU A 164 -1.88 -1.60 7.28
CA LEU A 164 -2.83 -2.55 7.88
C LEU A 164 -2.29 -3.99 7.81
N ASP A 165 -1.64 -4.36 6.71
CA ASP A 165 -0.99 -5.66 6.57
C ASP A 165 0.15 -5.84 7.59
N GLN A 166 0.92 -4.78 7.89
CA GLN A 166 1.96 -4.81 8.92
C GLN A 166 1.38 -4.99 10.33
N ILE A 167 0.23 -4.36 10.62
CA ILE A 167 -0.48 -4.57 11.89
C ILE A 167 -0.90 -6.04 12.01
N LEU A 168 -1.54 -6.59 10.99
CA LEU A 168 -1.92 -8.00 10.99
C LEU A 168 -0.71 -8.93 11.14
N PHE A 169 0.40 -8.63 10.47
CA PHE A 169 1.63 -9.41 10.64
C PHE A 169 2.12 -9.37 12.10
N ARG A 170 2.14 -8.19 12.72
CA ARG A 170 2.57 -8.03 14.13
C ARG A 170 1.66 -8.77 15.09
N GLU A 171 0.34 -8.61 14.94
CA GLU A 171 -0.63 -9.18 15.86
C GLU A 171 -0.77 -10.70 15.71
N LEU A 172 -0.74 -11.22 14.49
CA LEU A 172 -0.96 -12.63 14.22
C LEU A 172 0.32 -13.46 14.25
N LEU A 173 1.42 -12.95 13.67
CA LEU A 173 2.62 -13.75 13.47
C LEU A 173 3.62 -13.61 14.62
N PHE A 174 3.84 -12.43 15.19
CA PHE A 174 4.87 -12.25 16.21
C PHE A 174 4.70 -13.16 17.42
N PRO A 175 3.50 -13.38 17.98
CA PRO A 175 3.30 -14.35 19.06
C PRO A 175 3.68 -15.77 18.66
N GLU A 176 3.46 -16.14 17.39
CA GLU A 176 3.75 -17.45 16.81
C GLU A 176 5.22 -17.62 16.36
N LEU A 177 5.97 -16.54 16.33
CA LEU A 177 7.39 -16.49 16.01
C LEU A 177 8.29 -16.28 17.24
N GLY A 178 7.71 -16.31 18.44
CA GLY A 178 8.44 -16.26 19.70
C GLY A 178 8.49 -14.90 20.40
N LYS A 179 7.70 -13.90 19.96
CA LYS A 179 7.56 -12.64 20.70
C LYS A 179 6.99 -12.90 22.09
N GLY A 180 7.65 -12.34 23.11
CA GLY A 180 7.25 -12.49 24.51
C GLY A 180 7.70 -13.76 25.18
N GLU A 181 8.34 -14.69 24.45
CA GLU A 181 8.86 -15.92 25.03
C GLU A 181 10.04 -15.65 25.96
N VAL A 182 10.02 -16.33 27.08
CA VAL A 182 11.08 -16.30 28.07
C VAL A 182 11.64 -17.71 28.27
N TRP A 183 12.92 -17.82 28.58
CA TRP A 183 13.52 -19.07 28.94
C TRP A 183 14.40 -18.92 30.17
N ARG A 184 14.58 -20.02 30.86
CA ARG A 184 15.45 -20.12 32.04
C ARG A 184 16.76 -20.76 31.67
N ARG A 185 17.84 -20.13 32.06
CA ARG A 185 19.17 -20.68 31.96
C ARG A 185 19.80 -20.84 33.35
N ARG A 186 20.59 -21.86 33.52
CA ARG A 186 21.28 -22.09 34.79
C ARG A 186 22.38 -21.03 34.96
N GLY A 187 22.27 -20.19 35.98
CA GLY A 187 23.32 -19.29 36.46
C GLY A 187 24.19 -20.00 37.48
N PHE A 188 25.19 -19.31 38.06
CA PHE A 188 26.10 -19.89 39.06
C PHE A 188 25.36 -20.33 40.31
N ASP A 189 24.49 -19.50 40.87
CA ASP A 189 23.77 -19.73 42.13
C ASP A 189 22.24 -19.76 42.01
N ARG A 190 21.71 -19.48 40.84
CA ARG A 190 20.25 -19.41 40.59
C ARG A 190 19.93 -19.60 39.13
N GLU A 191 18.66 -19.95 38.83
CA GLU A 191 18.14 -19.86 37.48
C GLU A 191 17.97 -18.38 37.08
N ILE A 192 18.38 -18.04 35.86
CA ILE A 192 18.26 -16.72 35.28
C ILE A 192 17.17 -16.81 34.21
N GLU A 193 16.10 -16.07 34.41
CA GLU A 193 15.07 -15.89 33.39
C GLU A 193 15.58 -14.87 32.36
N THR A 194 15.51 -15.22 31.07
CA THR A 194 15.96 -14.40 29.98
C THR A 194 14.81 -14.29 28.98
N ARG A 195 14.54 -13.06 28.55
CA ARG A 195 13.59 -12.80 27.45
C ARG A 195 14.36 -12.83 26.12
N PHE A 196 13.74 -13.40 25.09
CA PHE A 196 14.28 -13.33 23.74
C PHE A 196 14.20 -11.88 23.23
N PRO A 197 15.25 -11.31 22.66
CA PRO A 197 15.27 -9.91 22.17
C PRO A 197 14.55 -9.79 20.83
N PHE A 198 13.24 -10.09 20.80
CA PHE A 198 12.44 -10.12 19.60
C PHE A 198 12.35 -8.75 18.94
N GLU A 199 12.48 -7.67 19.70
CA GLU A 199 12.47 -6.29 19.25
C GLU A 199 13.52 -6.01 18.16
N GLU A 200 14.64 -6.71 18.17
CA GLU A 200 15.67 -6.59 17.13
C GLU A 200 15.24 -7.15 15.76
N PHE A 201 14.20 -7.98 15.75
CA PHE A 201 13.68 -8.65 14.55
C PHE A 201 12.46 -7.95 13.97
N GLU A 202 11.70 -7.23 14.78
CA GLU A 202 10.36 -6.73 14.43
C GLU A 202 10.32 -5.93 13.14
N ASP A 203 11.15 -4.89 13.05
CA ASP A 203 11.14 -4.01 11.89
C ASP A 203 11.66 -4.69 10.61
N LEU A 204 12.57 -5.63 10.76
CA LEU A 204 13.10 -6.40 9.64
C LEU A 204 12.10 -7.45 9.14
N LEU A 205 11.33 -8.08 10.04
CA LEU A 205 10.28 -9.03 9.67
C LEU A 205 9.15 -8.39 8.89
N VAL A 206 8.72 -7.18 9.28
CA VAL A 206 7.64 -6.47 8.60
C VAL A 206 8.10 -5.70 7.37
N ASN A 207 9.39 -5.56 7.17
CA ASN A 207 9.96 -4.95 5.97
C ASN A 207 10.54 -6.02 5.04
N TRP A 208 9.66 -6.68 4.28
CA TRP A 208 10.03 -7.78 3.38
C TRP A 208 11.13 -7.42 2.38
N ALA A 209 11.38 -6.12 2.09
CA ALA A 209 12.46 -5.69 1.21
C ALA A 209 13.85 -5.85 1.81
N VAL A 210 13.96 -5.89 3.13
CA VAL A 210 15.23 -6.01 3.87
C VAL A 210 15.30 -7.24 4.80
N THR A 211 14.25 -8.08 4.81
CA THR A 211 14.17 -9.29 5.63
C THR A 211 15.38 -10.22 5.44
N TYR A 212 15.97 -10.24 4.24
CA TYR A 212 17.18 -11.01 3.94
C TYR A 212 18.35 -10.70 4.88
N THR A 213 18.36 -9.52 5.53
CA THR A 213 19.41 -9.15 6.50
C THR A 213 19.34 -10.00 7.77
N LEU A 214 18.17 -10.60 8.07
CA LEU A 214 18.00 -11.52 9.20
C LEU A 214 18.81 -12.83 9.03
N ASN A 215 19.28 -13.17 7.83
CA ASN A 215 20.16 -14.32 7.60
C ASN A 215 21.60 -14.11 8.11
N GLN A 216 21.94 -12.96 8.66
CA GLN A 216 23.24 -12.73 9.28
C GLN A 216 23.34 -13.45 10.63
N ASN A 217 24.53 -13.95 10.95
CA ASN A 217 24.79 -14.71 12.18
C ASN A 217 24.31 -14.01 13.46
N ARG A 218 24.37 -12.69 13.53
CA ARG A 218 23.90 -11.92 14.70
C ARG A 218 22.41 -12.16 15.02
N TYR A 219 21.59 -12.49 14.00
CA TYR A 219 20.17 -12.80 14.18
C TYR A 219 19.92 -14.31 14.24
N THR A 220 20.59 -15.10 13.39
CA THR A 220 20.34 -16.54 13.33
C THR A 220 20.88 -17.28 14.53
N THR A 221 22.03 -16.86 15.09
CA THR A 221 22.65 -17.53 16.25
C THR A 221 21.74 -17.53 17.48
N PRO A 222 21.16 -16.42 17.95
CA PRO A 222 20.24 -16.44 19.10
C PRO A 222 19.02 -17.34 18.89
N VAL A 223 18.48 -17.39 17.66
CA VAL A 223 17.34 -18.27 17.32
C VAL A 223 17.74 -19.74 17.43
N LEU A 224 18.89 -20.14 16.85
CA LEU A 224 19.38 -21.50 16.89
C LEU A 224 19.75 -21.93 18.33
N GLU A 225 20.36 -21.06 19.11
CA GLU A 225 20.66 -21.32 20.53
C GLU A 225 19.35 -21.55 21.31
N ARG A 226 18.31 -20.78 21.04
CA ARG A 226 17.01 -20.95 21.68
C ARG A 226 16.37 -22.28 21.31
N ILE A 227 16.42 -22.67 20.04
CA ILE A 227 15.94 -23.98 19.57
C ILE A 227 16.76 -25.12 20.28
N ALA A 228 18.06 -25.01 20.31
CA ALA A 228 18.95 -26.03 20.94
C ALA A 228 18.68 -26.17 22.45
N THR A 229 18.30 -25.10 23.13
CA THR A 229 17.93 -25.15 24.55
C THR A 229 16.66 -25.97 24.78
N GLY A 230 15.78 -26.06 23.81
CA GLY A 230 14.53 -26.81 23.90
C GLY A 230 13.48 -26.16 24.83
N GLY A 231 12.46 -26.95 25.20
CA GLY A 231 11.40 -26.54 26.12
C GLY A 231 10.21 -25.86 25.47
N PRO A 232 9.33 -25.28 26.29
CA PRO A 232 8.14 -24.56 25.78
C PRO A 232 8.50 -23.47 24.78
N GLY A 233 7.71 -23.32 23.72
CA GLY A 233 7.94 -22.28 22.71
C GLY A 233 9.01 -22.63 21.66
N THR A 234 9.67 -23.78 21.71
CA THR A 234 10.69 -24.18 20.71
C THR A 234 10.14 -24.13 19.29
N GLN A 235 8.93 -24.63 19.07
CA GLN A 235 8.27 -24.61 17.75
C GLN A 235 8.13 -23.18 17.18
N LYS A 236 7.90 -22.19 18.02
CA LYS A 236 7.83 -20.78 17.58
C LYS A 236 9.16 -20.28 17.02
N PHE A 237 10.27 -20.69 17.63
CA PHE A 237 11.61 -20.33 17.14
C PHE A 237 12.01 -21.15 15.91
N GLU A 238 11.51 -22.37 15.76
CA GLU A 238 11.66 -23.13 14.52
C GLU A 238 10.93 -22.43 13.37
N ARG A 239 9.70 -21.94 13.60
CA ARG A 239 8.97 -21.11 12.64
C ARG A 239 9.74 -19.83 12.30
N LEU A 240 10.28 -19.11 13.30
CA LEU A 240 11.10 -17.91 13.07
C LEU A 240 12.33 -18.22 12.22
N ARG A 241 13.04 -19.33 12.53
CA ARG A 241 14.16 -19.82 11.72
C ARG A 241 13.75 -20.03 10.27
N ASP A 242 12.63 -20.70 10.04
CA ASP A 242 12.15 -21.04 8.70
C ASP A 242 11.72 -19.80 7.92
N VAL A 243 11.06 -18.83 8.58
CA VAL A 243 10.76 -17.51 7.99
C VAL A 243 12.03 -16.80 7.54
N ILE A 244 13.09 -16.84 8.36
CA ILE A 244 14.37 -16.20 8.05
C ILE A 244 15.09 -16.93 6.92
N GLN A 245 15.32 -18.24 7.07
CA GLN A 245 16.12 -19.04 6.14
C GLN A 245 15.54 -19.09 4.73
N HIS A 246 14.20 -19.17 4.63
CA HIS A 246 13.50 -19.25 3.35
C HIS A 246 12.95 -17.88 2.89
N ASN A 247 13.27 -16.80 3.61
CA ASN A 247 12.84 -15.43 3.28
C ASN A 247 11.32 -15.32 3.04
N LEU A 248 10.52 -15.90 3.93
CA LEU A 248 9.07 -16.06 3.72
C LEU A 248 8.24 -14.81 3.98
N SER A 249 8.81 -13.71 4.47
CA SER A 249 8.04 -12.51 4.84
C SER A 249 7.16 -12.00 3.70
N TYR A 250 7.69 -11.96 2.47
CA TYR A 250 6.90 -11.53 1.31
C TYR A 250 5.70 -12.44 1.04
N LEU A 251 5.90 -13.76 1.11
CA LEU A 251 4.84 -14.76 0.94
C LEU A 251 3.76 -14.60 2.02
N ILE A 252 4.17 -14.42 3.28
CA ILE A 252 3.24 -14.20 4.39
C ILE A 252 2.45 -12.91 4.17
N PHE A 253 3.07 -11.81 3.75
CA PHE A 253 2.36 -10.58 3.39
C PHE A 253 1.35 -10.78 2.25
N ALA A 254 1.68 -11.59 1.24
CA ALA A 254 0.73 -11.92 0.17
C ALA A 254 -0.50 -12.66 0.71
N ARG A 255 -0.31 -13.59 1.66
CA ARG A 255 -1.40 -14.31 2.31
C ARG A 255 -2.23 -13.43 3.24
N ILE A 256 -1.60 -12.52 3.98
CA ILE A 256 -2.29 -11.50 4.79
C ILE A 256 -3.18 -10.62 3.90
N LYS A 257 -2.72 -10.24 2.71
CA LYS A 257 -3.55 -9.49 1.75
C LYS A 257 -4.77 -10.28 1.30
N THR A 258 -4.60 -11.59 1.05
CA THR A 258 -5.71 -12.47 0.72
C THR A 258 -6.69 -12.62 1.88
N LEU A 259 -6.20 -12.80 3.10
CA LEU A 259 -6.99 -12.83 4.33
C LEU A 259 -7.82 -11.54 4.48
N LYS A 260 -7.18 -10.37 4.38
CA LYS A 260 -7.85 -9.07 4.46
C LYS A 260 -8.92 -8.89 3.39
N ALA A 261 -8.66 -9.30 2.15
CA ALA A 261 -9.63 -9.26 1.07
C ALA A 261 -10.83 -10.19 1.35
N ALA A 262 -10.59 -11.40 1.87
CA ALA A 262 -11.65 -12.33 2.26
C ALA A 262 -12.53 -11.74 3.38
N LEU A 263 -11.94 -11.10 4.40
CA LEU A 263 -12.67 -10.45 5.48
C LEU A 263 -13.50 -9.23 5.03
N SER A 264 -13.29 -8.71 3.82
CA SER A 264 -14.17 -7.67 3.26
C SER A 264 -15.55 -8.22 2.87
N THR A 265 -15.65 -9.52 2.58
CA THR A 265 -16.92 -10.18 2.16
C THR A 265 -17.40 -11.24 3.13
N GLN A 266 -16.50 -11.85 3.89
CA GLN A 266 -16.78 -12.94 4.84
C GLN A 266 -16.65 -12.46 6.27
N SER A 267 -17.38 -13.08 7.22
CA SER A 267 -17.26 -12.78 8.65
C SER A 267 -16.03 -13.42 9.30
N THR A 268 -15.48 -14.45 8.70
CA THR A 268 -14.29 -15.19 9.16
C THR A 268 -13.42 -15.57 7.97
N ALA A 269 -12.12 -15.62 8.16
CA ALA A 269 -11.18 -16.12 7.17
C ALA A 269 -9.94 -16.70 7.88
N THR A 270 -9.19 -17.55 7.20
CA THR A 270 -8.04 -18.25 7.74
C THR A 270 -6.76 -17.77 7.08
N LEU A 271 -5.77 -17.41 7.89
CA LEU A 271 -4.39 -17.25 7.46
C LEU A 271 -3.72 -18.63 7.51
N ASP A 272 -3.40 -19.19 6.36
CA ASP A 272 -2.74 -20.49 6.22
C ASP A 272 -1.32 -20.30 5.68
N VAL A 273 -0.32 -20.72 6.47
CA VAL A 273 1.13 -20.62 6.14
C VAL A 273 1.78 -21.99 6.33
N PRO A 274 1.51 -22.94 5.43
CA PRO A 274 1.99 -24.32 5.56
C PRO A 274 3.51 -24.43 5.57
N GLU A 275 4.26 -23.46 5.03
CA GLU A 275 5.71 -23.43 5.02
C GLU A 275 6.32 -23.37 6.43
N ILE A 276 5.53 -22.95 7.43
CA ILE A 276 5.92 -22.88 8.84
C ILE A 276 4.91 -23.63 9.75
N ASP A 277 4.09 -24.49 9.17
CA ASP A 277 3.05 -25.24 9.89
C ASP A 277 2.19 -24.32 10.79
N LEU A 278 1.61 -23.28 10.20
CA LEU A 278 0.82 -22.27 10.91
C LEU A 278 -0.50 -22.01 10.22
N GLN A 279 -1.58 -22.11 11.00
CA GLN A 279 -2.93 -21.77 10.59
C GLN A 279 -3.59 -20.91 11.68
N ILE A 280 -4.16 -19.76 11.31
CA ILE A 280 -4.80 -18.82 12.23
C ILE A 280 -6.15 -18.42 11.63
N ASP A 281 -7.22 -18.68 12.37
CA ASP A 281 -8.55 -18.19 12.04
C ASP A 281 -8.73 -16.78 12.61
N LEU A 282 -9.27 -15.88 11.80
CA LEU A 282 -9.52 -14.50 12.17
C LEU A 282 -10.95 -14.12 11.85
N THR A 283 -11.64 -13.49 12.78
CA THR A 283 -12.96 -12.90 12.53
C THR A 283 -12.80 -11.47 11.99
N ARG A 284 -13.80 -11.00 11.23
CA ARG A 284 -13.87 -9.59 10.83
C ARG A 284 -13.85 -8.66 12.03
N HIS A 285 -14.55 -9.04 13.11
CA HIS A 285 -14.58 -8.24 14.32
C HIS A 285 -13.20 -8.05 14.95
N ASP A 286 -12.41 -9.14 15.08
CA ASP A 286 -11.04 -9.06 15.61
C ASP A 286 -10.13 -8.23 14.69
N PHE A 287 -10.26 -8.40 13.38
CA PHE A 287 -9.54 -7.56 12.41
C PHE A 287 -9.87 -6.07 12.60
N GLU A 288 -11.16 -5.72 12.72
CA GLU A 288 -11.60 -4.34 12.92
C GLU A 288 -11.10 -3.75 14.25
N GLN A 289 -11.01 -4.57 15.30
CA GLN A 289 -10.39 -4.16 16.56
C GLN A 289 -8.89 -3.87 16.41
N MET A 290 -8.16 -4.72 15.68
CA MET A 290 -6.73 -4.53 15.43
C MET A 290 -6.44 -3.23 14.66
N ILE A 291 -7.34 -2.83 13.76
CA ILE A 291 -7.19 -1.62 12.94
C ILE A 291 -7.95 -0.40 13.48
N ALA A 292 -8.50 -0.45 14.69
CA ALA A 292 -9.31 0.63 15.27
C ALA A 292 -8.54 1.98 15.33
N GLN A 293 -7.27 1.97 15.75
CA GLN A 293 -6.45 3.17 15.78
C GLN A 293 -6.17 3.75 14.38
N PRO A 294 -5.77 2.98 13.36
CA PRO A 294 -5.75 3.43 11.98
C PRO A 294 -7.06 4.03 11.49
N LEU A 295 -8.20 3.39 11.79
CA LEU A 295 -9.52 3.91 11.40
C LEU A 295 -9.84 5.26 12.01
N GLN A 296 -9.45 5.50 13.27
CA GLN A 296 -9.58 6.81 13.88
C GLN A 296 -8.79 7.87 13.10
N ARG A 297 -7.55 7.57 12.70
CA ARG A 297 -6.74 8.47 11.86
C ARG A 297 -7.37 8.74 10.49
N VAL A 298 -8.04 7.74 9.90
CA VAL A 298 -8.83 7.93 8.68
C VAL A 298 -9.95 8.94 8.92
N ALA A 299 -10.69 8.79 10.01
CA ALA A 299 -11.78 9.70 10.39
C ALA A 299 -11.29 11.15 10.57
N GLU A 300 -10.21 11.32 11.32
CA GLU A 300 -9.60 12.64 11.58
C GLU A 300 -9.12 13.31 10.28
N ALA A 301 -8.48 12.56 9.39
CA ALA A 301 -8.00 13.06 8.11
C ALA A 301 -9.16 13.46 7.16
N LEU A 302 -10.25 12.70 7.18
CA LEU A 302 -11.46 13.00 6.45
C LEU A 302 -12.10 14.30 6.94
N ASP A 303 -12.33 14.41 8.25
CA ASP A 303 -12.94 15.58 8.89
C ASP A 303 -12.09 16.85 8.64
N GLU A 304 -10.76 16.71 8.71
CA GLU A 304 -9.82 17.79 8.39
C GLU A 304 -9.90 18.22 6.92
N THR A 305 -10.10 17.25 5.99
CA THR A 305 -10.24 17.55 4.57
C THR A 305 -11.48 18.39 4.29
N VAL A 306 -12.63 18.00 4.86
CA VAL A 306 -13.89 18.74 4.73
C VAL A 306 -13.74 20.15 5.34
N ARG A 307 -13.10 20.26 6.51
CA ARG A 307 -12.80 21.54 7.16
C ARG A 307 -11.90 22.44 6.30
N LYS A 308 -10.84 21.89 5.69
CA LYS A 308 -9.95 22.63 4.76
C LYS A 308 -10.70 23.13 3.52
N ALA A 309 -11.72 22.43 3.06
CA ALA A 309 -12.59 22.87 1.98
C ALA A 309 -13.53 24.01 2.38
N GLY A 310 -13.61 24.36 3.67
CA GLY A 310 -14.57 25.33 4.21
C GLY A 310 -16.02 24.81 4.14
N LEU A 311 -16.21 23.50 4.19
CA LEU A 311 -17.49 22.82 4.03
C LEU A 311 -17.87 22.06 5.32
N ARG A 312 -19.15 21.67 5.39
CA ARG A 312 -19.67 20.69 6.34
C ARG A 312 -19.88 19.37 5.61
N HIS A 313 -20.04 18.27 6.34
CA HIS A 313 -20.34 16.96 5.76
C HIS A 313 -21.61 17.00 4.89
N ASP A 314 -22.60 17.80 5.29
CA ASP A 314 -23.86 17.96 4.52
C ASP A 314 -23.69 18.66 3.18
N ASP A 315 -22.61 19.38 2.98
CA ASP A 315 -22.32 20.10 1.74
C ASP A 315 -21.63 19.19 0.68
N ILE A 316 -21.33 17.93 1.03
CA ILE A 316 -20.79 16.92 0.13
C ILE A 316 -21.95 16.14 -0.48
N ASP A 317 -22.07 16.14 -1.80
CA ASP A 317 -23.16 15.47 -2.52
C ASP A 317 -22.86 14.00 -2.81
N ILE A 318 -21.59 13.69 -3.14
CA ILE A 318 -21.16 12.36 -3.57
C ILE A 318 -19.82 12.03 -2.90
N VAL A 319 -19.69 10.81 -2.38
CA VAL A 319 -18.44 10.28 -1.85
C VAL A 319 -18.01 9.07 -2.67
N LEU A 320 -16.83 9.15 -3.29
CA LEU A 320 -16.26 8.11 -4.15
C LEU A 320 -15.07 7.45 -3.45
N GLY A 321 -15.13 6.13 -3.26
CA GLY A 321 -14.00 5.33 -2.77
C GLY A 321 -13.23 4.68 -3.91
N THR A 322 -11.90 4.89 -3.95
CA THR A 322 -10.96 4.19 -4.81
C THR A 322 -9.87 3.49 -4.00
N GLY A 323 -9.14 2.55 -4.62
CA GLY A 323 -8.16 1.73 -3.94
C GLY A 323 -8.77 0.57 -3.14
N GLY A 324 -8.05 -0.55 -3.07
CA GLY A 324 -8.58 -1.80 -2.47
C GLY A 324 -8.92 -1.71 -0.99
N SER A 325 -8.29 -0.80 -0.23
CA SER A 325 -8.58 -0.63 1.20
C SER A 325 -9.87 0.14 1.48
N SER A 326 -10.43 0.85 0.49
CA SER A 326 -11.76 1.48 0.59
C SER A 326 -12.89 0.44 0.69
N LEU A 327 -12.63 -0.81 0.29
CA LEU A 327 -13.59 -1.92 0.37
C LEU A 327 -13.72 -2.54 1.77
N ILE A 328 -12.86 -2.18 2.71
CA ILE A 328 -12.92 -2.67 4.09
C ILE A 328 -14.25 -2.22 4.72
N PRO A 329 -15.07 -3.15 5.28
CA PRO A 329 -16.40 -2.81 5.82
C PRO A 329 -16.37 -1.68 6.86
N ALA A 330 -15.38 -1.67 7.75
CA ALA A 330 -15.22 -0.60 8.74
C ALA A 330 -14.93 0.77 8.11
N VAL A 331 -14.22 0.82 6.97
CA VAL A 331 -14.00 2.07 6.21
C VAL A 331 -15.32 2.52 5.58
N LYS A 332 -16.06 1.61 4.96
CA LYS A 332 -17.39 1.91 4.40
C LYS A 332 -18.34 2.41 5.49
N GLY A 333 -18.39 1.74 6.63
CA GLY A 333 -19.20 2.14 7.78
C GLY A 333 -18.86 3.55 8.27
N LEU A 334 -17.57 3.87 8.37
CA LEU A 334 -17.08 5.19 8.74
C LEU A 334 -17.54 6.30 7.76
N LEU A 335 -17.55 6.00 6.46
CA LEU A 335 -18.04 6.93 5.43
C LEU A 335 -19.56 7.08 5.50
N GLU A 336 -20.29 5.97 5.61
CA GLU A 336 -21.77 5.99 5.70
C GLU A 336 -22.27 6.70 6.97
N GLU A 337 -21.56 6.61 8.08
CA GLU A 337 -21.89 7.33 9.32
C GLU A 337 -21.88 8.86 9.10
N ARG A 338 -20.98 9.37 8.28
CA ARG A 338 -20.80 10.80 8.00
C ARG A 338 -21.58 11.30 6.80
N PHE A 339 -21.79 10.43 5.81
CA PHE A 339 -22.34 10.77 4.50
C PHE A 339 -23.48 9.84 4.11
N ALA A 340 -24.38 9.54 5.02
CA ALA A 340 -25.46 8.59 4.82
C ALA A 340 -26.16 8.72 3.47
N GLY A 341 -26.18 7.62 2.69
CA GLY A 341 -26.80 7.55 1.37
C GLY A 341 -26.10 8.34 0.26
N ARG A 342 -24.90 8.88 0.50
CA ARG A 342 -24.10 9.62 -0.49
C ARG A 342 -22.80 8.90 -0.88
N VAL A 343 -22.50 7.80 -0.19
CA VAL A 343 -21.33 6.95 -0.51
C VAL A 343 -21.68 6.07 -1.70
N VAL A 344 -20.86 6.17 -2.74
CA VAL A 344 -21.10 5.45 -3.99
C VAL A 344 -19.94 4.49 -4.23
N GLU A 345 -20.27 3.24 -4.49
CA GLU A 345 -19.30 2.26 -4.96
C GLU A 345 -19.09 2.45 -6.47
N HIS A 346 -17.86 2.73 -6.85
CA HIS A 346 -17.43 2.77 -8.24
C HIS A 346 -16.11 1.99 -8.31
N ASP A 347 -15.89 1.27 -9.41
CA ASP A 347 -14.77 0.34 -9.55
C ASP A 347 -13.46 0.86 -8.89
N PRO A 348 -13.06 0.31 -7.73
CA PRO A 348 -11.94 0.85 -6.95
C PRO A 348 -10.57 0.55 -7.58
N PHE A 349 -10.51 -0.32 -8.59
CA PHE A 349 -9.27 -0.78 -9.19
C PHE A 349 -9.00 -0.18 -10.57
N THR A 350 -10.04 0.08 -11.35
CA THR A 350 -9.90 0.53 -12.75
C THR A 350 -10.42 1.94 -13.01
N SER A 351 -11.16 2.54 -12.05
CA SER A 351 -11.79 3.86 -12.22
C SER A 351 -10.82 4.97 -12.64
N VAL A 352 -9.62 5.00 -12.05
CA VAL A 352 -8.59 5.99 -12.41
C VAL A 352 -8.13 5.79 -13.86
N ALA A 353 -7.77 4.57 -14.25
CA ALA A 353 -7.31 4.28 -15.61
C ALA A 353 -8.41 4.54 -16.64
N ALA A 354 -9.65 4.12 -16.36
CA ALA A 354 -10.81 4.40 -17.20
C ALA A 354 -11.05 5.91 -17.34
N GLY A 355 -11.00 6.65 -16.23
CA GLY A 355 -11.16 8.10 -16.23
C GLY A 355 -10.08 8.83 -17.03
N LEU A 356 -8.82 8.39 -16.96
CA LEU A 356 -7.73 8.92 -17.79
C LEU A 356 -7.99 8.69 -19.28
N ALA A 357 -8.47 7.50 -19.64
CA ALA A 357 -8.83 7.18 -21.03
C ALA A 357 -10.02 8.03 -21.52
N ILE A 358 -11.07 8.15 -20.70
CA ILE A 358 -12.25 8.98 -21.00
C ILE A 358 -11.87 10.46 -21.14
N ALA A 359 -11.03 10.97 -20.22
CA ALA A 359 -10.53 12.35 -20.28
C ALA A 359 -9.75 12.60 -21.58
N ASN A 360 -8.91 11.65 -22.01
CA ASN A 360 -8.19 11.74 -23.28
C ASN A 360 -9.15 11.74 -24.48
N TYR A 361 -10.09 10.80 -24.51
CA TYR A 361 -11.09 10.68 -25.59
C TYR A 361 -11.94 11.93 -25.74
N ARG A 362 -12.36 12.54 -24.63
CA ARG A 362 -13.17 13.77 -24.60
C ARG A 362 -12.36 15.05 -24.73
N GLY A 363 -11.03 14.97 -24.83
CA GLY A 363 -10.15 16.13 -24.90
C GLY A 363 -10.13 16.98 -23.63
N LEU A 364 -10.52 16.39 -22.48
CA LEU A 364 -10.49 17.08 -21.21
C LEU A 364 -9.03 17.30 -20.80
N ARG A 365 -8.68 18.54 -20.49
CA ARG A 365 -7.35 18.93 -20.01
C ARG A 365 -7.46 19.48 -18.60
N PHE A 366 -6.65 18.99 -17.71
CA PHE A 366 -6.46 19.59 -16.40
C PHE A 366 -5.32 20.59 -16.45
N LYS A 367 -5.58 21.83 -16.11
CA LYS A 367 -4.52 22.81 -15.89
C LYS A 367 -4.08 22.69 -14.45
N GLN A 368 -2.82 22.40 -14.22
CA GLN A 368 -2.24 22.52 -12.88
C GLN A 368 -2.42 23.97 -12.42
N PRO A 369 -2.84 24.18 -11.15
CA PRO A 369 -2.95 25.52 -10.57
C PRO A 369 -1.62 26.24 -10.51
#